data_258e7cd0e9af889f852c9e55a2c578f8
#
_entry.id   258e7cd0e9af889f852c9e55a2c578f8
#
_cell.length_a   1.000
_cell.length_b   1.000
_cell.length_c   1.000
_cell.angle_alpha   90.00
_cell.angle_beta   90.00
_cell.angle_gamma   90.00
#
_symmetry.space_group_name_H-M   'P 1'
#
loop_
_entity.id
_entity.type
_entity.pdbx_description
1 polymer ?
#
loop_
_entity_poly.entity_id
_entity_poly.type
_entity_poly.pdbx_seq_one_letter_code
_entity_poly.pdbx_strand_id
1 'polypeptide(L)'
;IFEEITNAARISKNGGGVGVNVSRIRATGSWVMGKENASGGVIPWIKLLNDTAIAVNQGGRRAGAVTVGLDIWHLDVPEFLEMQAENGDRRRKAYDVFPQLIIVDEFMRRVEAKAKWTLVDPYEVKQQLGIELAEQWGDGFAAAYETIEAELDKKIKLYKQVDARELFKHIMRSQVETGMPYLAFKDTINRANPNKHEGYIPGVNLCVAPETLILTDRGHLPIIELANKTANVWNGSEWSEVFIRQTGTNQKLLKINFSNG
;
A
#
# COMPACT_ATOMS: atom_id res chain seq x y z
N ILE A 1 14.89 -0.75 -7.66
CA ILE A 1 14.29 0.50 -7.13
C ILE A 1 14.45 1.65 -8.13
N PHE A 2 15.67 1.97 -8.63
CA PHE A 2 15.86 3.09 -9.56
C PHE A 2 15.13 2.88 -10.89
N GLU A 3 15.05 1.65 -11.39
CA GLU A 3 14.25 1.31 -12.56
C GLU A 3 12.75 1.60 -12.32
N GLU A 4 12.22 1.23 -11.14
CA GLU A 4 10.84 1.54 -10.76
C GLU A 4 10.57 3.05 -10.66
N ILE A 5 11.51 3.82 -10.13
CA ILE A 5 11.41 5.28 -10.10
C ILE A 5 11.37 5.84 -11.53
N THR A 6 12.20 5.31 -12.43
CA THR A 6 12.21 5.71 -13.83
C THR A 6 10.90 5.37 -14.54
N ASN A 7 10.35 4.18 -14.28
CA ASN A 7 9.06 3.76 -14.83
C ASN A 7 7.91 4.62 -14.27
N ALA A 8 7.92 4.88 -12.96
CA ALA A 8 6.97 5.78 -12.32
C ALA A 8 7.00 7.19 -12.95
N ALA A 9 8.20 7.74 -13.18
CA ALA A 9 8.39 9.02 -13.84
C ALA A 9 7.81 9.02 -15.27
N ARG A 10 8.08 7.98 -16.05
CA ARG A 10 7.58 7.84 -17.44
C ARG A 10 6.05 7.76 -17.49
N ILE A 11 5.45 6.94 -16.61
CA ILE A 11 4.00 6.77 -16.54
C ILE A 11 3.34 8.07 -16.07
N SER A 12 3.86 8.68 -15.00
CA SER A 12 3.35 9.93 -14.44
C SER A 12 3.42 11.08 -15.46
N LYS A 13 4.54 11.22 -16.17
CA LYS A 13 4.72 12.24 -17.23
C LYS A 13 3.64 12.14 -18.31
N ASN A 14 3.16 10.94 -18.63
CA ASN A 14 2.12 10.68 -19.63
C ASN A 14 0.69 10.70 -19.07
N GLY A 15 0.49 11.10 -17.83
CA GLY A 15 -0.83 11.24 -17.23
C GLY A 15 -1.34 10.03 -16.47
N GLY A 16 -0.55 8.95 -16.40
CA GLY A 16 -0.89 7.74 -15.68
C GLY A 16 -0.74 7.88 -14.17
N GLY A 17 -1.60 7.21 -13.41
CA GLY A 17 -1.39 6.97 -11.98
C GLY A 17 -0.45 5.78 -11.75
N VAL A 18 0.37 5.85 -10.71
CA VAL A 18 1.35 4.80 -10.39
C VAL A 18 1.13 4.33 -8.96
N GLY A 19 1.07 3.00 -8.78
CA GLY A 19 1.12 2.37 -7.47
C GLY A 19 2.43 1.61 -7.29
N VAL A 20 3.17 1.88 -6.22
CA VAL A 20 4.42 1.21 -5.89
C VAL A 20 4.29 0.56 -4.52
N ASN A 21 4.53 -0.75 -4.43
CA ASN A 21 4.62 -1.45 -3.15
C ASN A 21 6.07 -1.47 -2.68
N VAL A 22 6.34 -0.95 -1.47
CA VAL A 22 7.69 -0.86 -0.89
C VAL A 22 7.95 -1.90 0.20
N SER A 23 7.05 -2.84 0.44
CA SER A 23 7.13 -3.82 1.53
C SER A 23 8.30 -4.81 1.43
N ARG A 24 8.95 -4.90 0.27
CA ARG A 24 10.16 -5.71 0.08
C ARG A 24 11.46 -4.96 0.37
N ILE A 25 11.36 -3.66 0.64
CA ILE A 25 12.53 -2.86 1.03
C ILE A 25 12.89 -3.19 2.47
N ARG A 26 14.16 -3.36 2.73
CA ARG A 26 14.68 -3.62 4.08
C ARG A 26 14.23 -2.54 5.05
N ALA A 27 13.85 -2.95 6.25
CA ALA A 27 13.47 -2.03 7.31
C ALA A 27 14.66 -1.20 7.83
N THR A 28 14.33 -0.14 8.53
CA THR A 28 15.31 0.66 9.28
C THR A 28 16.10 -0.25 10.24
N GLY A 29 17.42 -0.13 10.22
CA GLY A 29 18.31 -0.94 11.05
C GLY A 29 18.70 -2.30 10.45
N SER A 30 18.13 -2.69 9.29
CA SER A 30 18.50 -3.95 8.62
C SER A 30 19.93 -3.94 8.08
N TRP A 31 20.47 -5.12 7.84
CA TRP A 31 21.80 -5.35 7.29
C TRP A 31 21.92 -4.84 5.85
N VAL A 32 23.02 -4.15 5.55
CA VAL A 32 23.39 -3.76 4.19
C VAL A 32 24.88 -4.02 3.96
N MET A 33 25.21 -4.83 2.97
CA MET A 33 26.61 -5.13 2.58
C MET A 33 27.50 -5.55 3.76
N GLY A 34 26.99 -6.42 4.62
CA GLY A 34 27.72 -6.94 5.78
C GLY A 34 27.78 -6.00 7.00
N LYS A 35 27.09 -4.87 6.96
CA LYS A 35 27.01 -3.91 8.08
C LYS A 35 25.64 -3.95 8.73
N GLU A 36 25.62 -4.11 10.04
CA GLU A 36 24.42 -3.97 10.87
C GLU A 36 23.96 -2.52 10.93
N ASN A 37 22.68 -2.30 11.15
CA ASN A 37 22.08 -0.97 11.32
C ASN A 37 22.36 0.01 10.16
N ALA A 38 22.59 -0.50 8.95
CA ALA A 38 22.99 0.33 7.83
C ALA A 38 21.81 0.75 6.92
N SER A 39 20.66 0.09 7.04
CA SER A 39 19.47 0.46 6.27
C SER A 39 18.76 1.66 6.89
N GLY A 40 18.43 2.65 6.06
CA GLY A 40 17.56 3.78 6.42
C GLY A 40 16.06 3.48 6.33
N GLY A 41 15.69 2.25 5.98
CA GLY A 41 14.30 1.81 5.84
C GLY A 41 13.61 2.30 4.57
N VAL A 42 12.26 2.29 4.59
CA VAL A 42 11.43 2.63 3.42
C VAL A 42 11.34 4.13 3.15
N ILE A 43 11.42 4.98 4.18
CA ILE A 43 11.14 6.41 4.05
C ILE A 43 12.06 7.14 3.05
N PRO A 44 13.39 6.92 3.03
CA PRO A 44 14.25 7.55 2.04
C PRO A 44 13.85 7.22 0.59
N TRP A 45 13.39 6.01 0.33
CA TRP A 45 12.93 5.58 -1.00
C TRP A 45 11.58 6.19 -1.38
N ILE A 46 10.67 6.29 -0.40
CA ILE A 46 9.39 6.98 -0.57
C ILE A 46 9.63 8.46 -0.90
N LYS A 47 10.63 9.08 -0.26
CA LYS A 47 11.00 10.47 -0.55
C LYS A 47 11.49 10.66 -1.98
N LEU A 48 12.25 9.73 -2.52
CA LEU A 48 12.63 9.77 -3.95
C LEU A 48 11.42 9.70 -4.88
N LEU A 49 10.43 8.86 -4.56
CA LEU A 49 9.17 8.80 -5.31
C LEU A 49 8.37 10.09 -5.18
N ASN A 50 8.33 10.68 -3.99
CA ASN A 50 7.70 11.99 -3.72
C ASN A 50 8.32 13.08 -4.59
N ASP A 51 9.63 13.21 -4.55
CA ASP A 51 10.35 14.26 -5.30
C ASP A 51 10.25 14.01 -6.82
N THR A 52 10.20 12.75 -7.25
CA THR A 52 9.94 12.36 -8.64
C THR A 52 8.53 12.77 -9.06
N ALA A 53 7.51 12.54 -8.24
CA ALA A 53 6.13 12.92 -8.53
C ALA A 53 5.99 14.43 -8.73
N ILE A 54 6.70 15.23 -7.92
CA ILE A 54 6.76 16.68 -8.06
C ILE A 54 7.49 17.08 -9.35
N ALA A 55 8.65 16.48 -9.61
CA ALA A 55 9.51 16.84 -10.72
C ALA A 55 8.91 16.55 -12.10
N VAL A 56 8.14 15.46 -12.23
CA VAL A 56 7.49 15.05 -13.50
C VAL A 56 6.06 15.58 -13.63
N ASN A 57 5.82 16.76 -13.13
CA ASN A 57 4.57 17.47 -13.27
C ASN A 57 4.16 17.58 -14.76
N GLN A 58 2.90 17.27 -15.06
CA GLN A 58 2.33 17.18 -16.42
C GLN A 58 2.07 18.58 -17.02
N GLY A 59 3.13 19.36 -17.25
CA GLY A 59 3.03 20.66 -17.89
C GLY A 59 2.15 21.68 -17.13
N GLY A 60 2.14 21.61 -15.80
CA GLY A 60 1.35 22.51 -14.95
C GLY A 60 -0.14 22.20 -14.86
N ARG A 61 -0.62 21.13 -15.52
CA ARG A 61 -2.07 20.79 -15.55
C ARG A 61 -2.49 19.83 -14.45
N ARG A 62 -1.59 18.95 -13.99
CA ARG A 62 -1.82 18.00 -12.90
C ARG A 62 -0.51 17.65 -12.21
N ALA A 63 -0.50 17.62 -10.88
CA ALA A 63 0.60 17.03 -10.11
C ALA A 63 0.69 15.53 -10.39
N GLY A 64 1.89 14.98 -10.43
CA GLY A 64 2.11 13.54 -10.52
C GLY A 64 1.43 12.84 -9.34
N ALA A 65 0.72 11.72 -9.61
CA ALA A 65 0.02 10.97 -8.57
C ALA A 65 0.69 9.61 -8.40
N VAL A 66 1.43 9.43 -7.29
CA VAL A 66 2.08 8.17 -6.94
C VAL A 66 1.48 7.66 -5.64
N THR A 67 0.92 6.46 -5.69
CA THR A 67 0.50 5.71 -4.51
C THR A 67 1.67 4.86 -4.02
N VAL A 68 1.94 4.91 -2.72
CA VAL A 68 2.98 4.08 -2.10
C VAL A 68 2.35 3.15 -1.07
N GLY A 69 2.43 1.84 -1.33
CA GLY A 69 1.88 0.79 -0.49
C GLY A 69 2.91 0.19 0.46
N LEU A 70 2.54 0.01 1.74
CA LEU A 70 3.31 -0.73 2.73
C LEU A 70 2.42 -1.75 3.43
N ASP A 71 2.87 -3.00 3.53
CA ASP A 71 2.16 -4.04 4.26
C ASP A 71 2.24 -3.80 5.78
N ILE A 72 1.13 -4.05 6.50
CA ILE A 72 0.95 -3.78 7.93
C ILE A 72 1.94 -4.51 8.86
N TRP A 73 2.59 -5.56 8.38
CA TRP A 73 3.58 -6.35 9.12
C TRP A 73 5.01 -5.79 9.03
N HIS A 74 5.26 -4.78 8.17
CA HIS A 74 6.59 -4.23 7.99
C HIS A 74 7.05 -3.43 9.20
N LEU A 75 8.33 -3.56 9.58
CA LEU A 75 8.88 -2.93 10.79
C LEU A 75 8.77 -1.39 10.77
N ASP A 76 8.81 -0.78 9.60
CA ASP A 76 8.74 0.68 9.44
C ASP A 76 7.31 1.25 9.41
N VAL A 77 6.27 0.44 9.67
CA VAL A 77 4.89 0.93 9.69
C VAL A 77 4.68 2.13 10.60
N PRO A 78 5.24 2.22 11.82
CA PRO A 78 5.07 3.40 12.66
C PRO A 78 5.59 4.69 12.01
N GLU A 79 6.78 4.64 11.39
CA GLU A 79 7.33 5.80 10.68
C GLU A 79 6.54 6.15 9.41
N PHE A 80 6.04 5.14 8.71
CA PHE A 80 5.18 5.32 7.54
C PHE A 80 3.90 6.08 7.89
N LEU A 81 3.31 5.82 9.04
CA LEU A 81 2.11 6.52 9.53
C LEU A 81 2.41 8.00 9.86
N GLU A 82 3.64 8.30 10.25
CA GLU A 82 4.05 9.65 10.64
C GLU A 82 4.61 10.49 9.48
N MET A 83 4.85 9.90 8.31
CA MET A 83 5.56 10.59 7.22
C MET A 83 4.80 11.79 6.65
N GLN A 84 3.49 11.90 6.86
CA GLN A 84 2.68 13.05 6.46
C GLN A 84 2.25 13.96 7.61
N ALA A 85 2.59 13.63 8.85
CA ALA A 85 2.34 14.49 9.98
C ALA A 85 3.22 15.76 9.91
N GLU A 86 2.70 16.90 10.38
CA GLU A 86 3.40 18.18 10.30
C GLU A 86 4.64 18.25 11.21
N ASN A 87 4.67 17.49 12.28
CA ASN A 87 5.76 17.44 13.25
C ASN A 87 6.84 16.43 12.87
N GLY A 88 8.04 16.58 13.44
CA GLY A 88 9.17 15.65 13.30
C GLY A 88 10.20 16.07 12.23
N ASP A 89 11.14 15.15 11.92
CA ASP A 89 12.25 15.42 11.00
C ASP A 89 11.78 15.55 9.55
N ARG A 90 11.96 16.73 8.95
CA ARG A 90 11.59 17.02 7.55
C ARG A 90 12.24 16.07 6.53
N ARG A 91 13.40 15.50 6.83
CA ARG A 91 14.08 14.53 5.98
C ARG A 91 13.32 13.19 5.88
N ARG A 92 12.40 12.94 6.80
CA ARG A 92 11.55 11.75 6.85
C ARG A 92 10.09 12.02 6.46
N LYS A 93 9.85 13.12 5.72
CA LYS A 93 8.51 13.55 5.28
C LYS A 93 8.33 13.38 3.77
N ALA A 94 7.12 12.98 3.36
CA ALA A 94 6.72 12.80 1.97
C ALA A 94 5.23 13.18 1.85
N TYR A 95 4.97 14.42 1.43
CA TYR A 95 3.62 14.99 1.42
C TYR A 95 2.88 14.83 0.09
N ASP A 96 3.61 14.57 -1.01
CA ASP A 96 3.08 14.57 -2.37
C ASP A 96 2.86 13.16 -2.93
N VAL A 97 2.97 12.14 -2.10
CA VAL A 97 2.58 10.76 -2.39
C VAL A 97 1.30 10.39 -1.64
N PHE A 98 0.61 9.38 -2.12
CA PHE A 98 -0.60 8.83 -1.48
C PHE A 98 -0.25 7.54 -0.73
N PRO A 99 -0.06 7.58 0.61
CA PRO A 99 0.23 6.38 1.39
C PRO A 99 -0.95 5.41 1.39
N GLN A 100 -0.65 4.14 1.14
CA GLN A 100 -1.56 3.01 1.25
C GLN A 100 -1.03 2.04 2.28
N LEU A 101 -1.80 1.73 3.31
CA LEU A 101 -1.49 0.65 4.24
C LEU A 101 -2.24 -0.62 3.82
N ILE A 102 -1.48 -1.69 3.60
CA ILE A 102 -2.00 -2.95 3.08
C ILE A 102 -2.28 -3.87 4.26
N ILE A 103 -3.56 -4.12 4.49
CA ILE A 103 -4.08 -4.85 5.66
C ILE A 103 -4.39 -6.29 5.26
N VAL A 104 -3.97 -7.24 6.09
CA VAL A 104 -4.35 -8.67 6.00
C VAL A 104 -5.42 -9.01 7.03
N ASP A 105 -6.25 -10.00 6.77
CA ASP A 105 -7.34 -10.42 7.65
C ASP A 105 -6.81 -10.83 9.03
N GLU A 106 -5.63 -11.45 9.10
CA GLU A 106 -4.99 -11.85 10.36
C GLU A 106 -4.72 -10.67 11.29
N PHE A 107 -4.33 -9.51 10.75
CA PHE A 107 -4.18 -8.30 11.56
C PHE A 107 -5.51 -7.89 12.19
N MET A 108 -6.60 -7.91 11.42
CA MET A 108 -7.93 -7.54 11.92
C MET A 108 -8.45 -8.51 12.97
N ARG A 109 -8.21 -9.82 12.81
CA ARG A 109 -8.50 -10.84 13.84
C ARG A 109 -7.77 -10.53 15.15
N ARG A 110 -6.49 -10.14 15.07
CA ARG A 110 -5.70 -9.78 16.26
C ARG A 110 -6.14 -8.47 16.90
N VAL A 111 -6.60 -7.50 16.12
CA VAL A 111 -7.22 -6.27 16.64
C VAL A 111 -8.48 -6.60 17.45
N GLU A 112 -9.35 -7.47 16.94
CA GLU A 112 -10.56 -7.94 17.63
C GLU A 112 -10.21 -8.71 18.90
N ALA A 113 -9.28 -9.65 18.82
CA ALA A 113 -8.82 -10.48 19.93
C ALA A 113 -7.95 -9.72 20.95
N LYS A 114 -7.59 -8.45 20.70
CA LYS A 114 -6.65 -7.64 21.53
C LYS A 114 -5.29 -8.34 21.69
N ALA A 115 -4.83 -8.99 20.65
CA ALA A 115 -3.59 -9.75 20.64
C ALA A 115 -2.39 -8.87 20.24
N LYS A 116 -1.18 -9.45 20.34
CA LYS A 116 0.04 -8.81 19.85
C LYS A 116 0.14 -8.91 18.34
N TRP A 117 0.79 -7.93 17.75
CA TRP A 117 1.18 -7.89 16.36
C TRP A 117 2.69 -7.71 16.25
N THR A 118 3.33 -8.52 15.41
CA THR A 118 4.79 -8.51 15.23
C THR A 118 5.14 -7.81 13.93
N LEU A 119 5.87 -6.73 14.03
CA LEU A 119 6.46 -6.03 12.90
C LEU A 119 7.85 -6.61 12.65
N VAL A 120 8.17 -6.95 11.40
CA VAL A 120 9.41 -7.65 11.03
C VAL A 120 10.14 -6.98 9.87
N ASP A 121 11.44 -7.25 9.75
CA ASP A 121 12.23 -6.90 8.59
C ASP A 121 12.06 -7.94 7.47
N PRO A 122 11.60 -7.55 6.27
CA PRO A 122 11.39 -8.48 5.16
C PRO A 122 12.66 -9.19 4.72
N TYR A 123 13.80 -8.52 4.81
CA TYR A 123 15.08 -9.09 4.39
C TYR A 123 15.53 -10.21 5.33
N GLU A 124 15.49 -9.99 6.64
CA GLU A 124 15.88 -11.00 7.62
C GLU A 124 14.97 -12.23 7.54
N VAL A 125 13.63 -12.01 7.45
CA VAL A 125 12.66 -13.09 7.29
C VAL A 125 12.98 -13.94 6.06
N LYS A 126 13.25 -13.31 4.92
CA LYS A 126 13.60 -14.00 3.69
C LYS A 126 14.92 -14.77 3.80
N GLN A 127 15.96 -14.15 4.39
CA GLN A 127 17.27 -14.79 4.52
C GLN A 127 17.28 -15.95 5.50
N GLN A 128 16.57 -15.83 6.61
CA GLN A 128 16.60 -16.83 7.69
C GLN A 128 15.59 -17.96 7.52
N LEU A 129 14.43 -17.68 6.91
CA LEU A 129 13.32 -18.62 6.81
C LEU A 129 12.93 -18.96 5.37
N GLY A 130 13.48 -18.26 4.36
CA GLY A 130 13.10 -18.42 2.96
C GLY A 130 11.68 -17.92 2.65
N ILE A 131 11.04 -17.19 3.57
CA ILE A 131 9.65 -16.71 3.42
C ILE A 131 9.64 -15.33 2.77
N GLU A 132 8.95 -15.20 1.63
CA GLU A 132 8.63 -13.90 1.01
C GLU A 132 7.25 -13.46 1.50
N LEU A 133 7.21 -12.82 2.67
CA LEU A 133 5.96 -12.49 3.35
C LEU A 133 5.09 -11.51 2.55
N ALA A 134 5.71 -10.65 1.74
CA ALA A 134 5.01 -9.72 0.86
C ALA A 134 4.13 -10.43 -0.19
N GLU A 135 4.44 -11.67 -0.57
CA GLU A 135 3.66 -12.45 -1.53
C GLU A 135 2.50 -13.21 -0.88
N GLN A 136 2.53 -13.35 0.45
CA GLN A 136 1.53 -14.12 1.18
C GLN A 136 0.24 -13.33 1.40
N TRP A 137 -0.88 -14.02 1.39
CA TRP A 137 -2.21 -13.49 1.72
C TRP A 137 -3.14 -14.62 2.20
N GLY A 138 -4.24 -14.30 2.87
CA GLY A 138 -5.19 -15.26 3.40
C GLY A 138 -4.57 -16.23 4.39
N ASP A 139 -4.95 -17.51 4.31
CA ASP A 139 -4.46 -18.58 5.21
C ASP A 139 -2.95 -18.83 5.02
N GLY A 140 -2.43 -18.63 3.80
CA GLY A 140 -0.99 -18.72 3.53
C GLY A 140 -0.19 -17.67 4.30
N PHE A 141 -0.72 -16.44 4.40
CA PHE A 141 -0.11 -15.42 5.24
C PHE A 141 -0.15 -15.80 6.72
N ALA A 142 -1.30 -16.26 7.23
CA ALA A 142 -1.43 -16.63 8.65
C ALA A 142 -0.42 -17.72 9.05
N ALA A 143 -0.30 -18.78 8.27
CA ALA A 143 0.65 -19.88 8.53
C ALA A 143 2.12 -19.43 8.45
N ALA A 144 2.47 -18.60 7.45
CA ALA A 144 3.81 -18.03 7.31
C ALA A 144 4.14 -17.11 8.49
N TYR A 145 3.19 -16.32 8.94
CA TYR A 145 3.35 -15.37 10.02
C TYR A 145 3.53 -16.07 11.38
N GLU A 146 2.77 -17.12 11.65
CA GLU A 146 2.95 -17.99 12.82
C GLU A 146 4.35 -18.63 12.83
N THR A 147 4.82 -19.10 11.67
CA THR A 147 6.18 -19.64 11.53
C THR A 147 7.24 -18.61 11.89
N ILE A 148 7.07 -17.35 11.45
CA ILE A 148 7.98 -16.27 11.79
C ILE A 148 7.96 -15.99 13.30
N GLU A 149 6.77 -15.93 13.91
CA GLU A 149 6.64 -15.66 15.34
C GLU A 149 7.25 -16.77 16.22
N ALA A 150 7.21 -18.03 15.78
CA ALA A 150 7.85 -19.15 16.47
C ALA A 150 9.41 -19.08 16.46
N GLU A 151 9.99 -18.31 15.55
CA GLU A 151 11.42 -18.16 15.36
C GLU A 151 11.98 -16.81 15.89
N LEU A 152 11.15 -16.02 16.55
CA LEU A 152 11.61 -14.78 17.21
C LEU A 152 12.67 -15.08 18.26
N ASP A 153 13.66 -14.19 18.39
CA ASP A 153 14.86 -14.33 19.24
C ASP A 153 15.79 -15.50 18.90
N LYS A 154 15.35 -16.44 18.06
CA LYS A 154 16.18 -17.54 17.55
C LYS A 154 16.86 -17.16 16.25
N LYS A 155 16.05 -17.02 15.18
CA LYS A 155 16.51 -16.67 13.83
C LYS A 155 16.17 -15.24 13.43
N ILE A 156 15.06 -14.71 13.95
CA ILE A 156 14.59 -13.35 13.68
C ILE A 156 14.95 -12.46 14.87
N LYS A 157 15.78 -11.46 14.63
CA LYS A 157 16.30 -10.53 15.65
C LYS A 157 15.76 -9.12 15.48
N LEU A 158 15.55 -8.71 14.22
CA LEU A 158 15.07 -7.38 13.88
C LEU A 158 13.54 -7.36 13.76
N TYR A 159 12.88 -7.24 14.90
CA TYR A 159 11.43 -7.19 15.00
C TYR A 159 10.96 -6.28 16.12
N LYS A 160 9.68 -5.95 16.12
CA LYS A 160 9.01 -5.24 17.22
C LYS A 160 7.63 -5.82 17.43
N GLN A 161 7.29 -6.23 18.65
CA GLN A 161 5.92 -6.60 19.01
C GLN A 161 5.19 -5.40 19.59
N VAL A 162 4.00 -5.15 19.06
CA VAL A 162 3.09 -4.09 19.48
C VAL A 162 1.72 -4.67 19.80
N ASP A 163 0.89 -3.94 20.51
CA ASP A 163 -0.53 -4.27 20.65
C ASP A 163 -1.24 -3.95 19.33
N ALA A 164 -1.94 -4.95 18.74
CA ALA A 164 -2.60 -4.78 17.45
C ALA A 164 -3.67 -3.67 17.49
N ARG A 165 -4.39 -3.55 18.60
CA ARG A 165 -5.43 -2.51 18.78
C ARG A 165 -4.82 -1.12 18.93
N GLU A 166 -3.70 -0.98 19.62
CA GLU A 166 -3.01 0.31 19.74
C GLU A 166 -2.42 0.74 18.39
N LEU A 167 -1.87 -0.21 17.61
CA LEU A 167 -1.45 0.09 16.24
C LEU A 167 -2.63 0.52 15.36
N PHE A 168 -3.78 -0.16 15.46
CA PHE A 168 -4.99 0.24 14.73
C PHE A 168 -5.49 1.63 15.14
N LYS A 169 -5.45 1.98 16.43
CA LYS A 169 -5.75 3.35 16.89
C LYS A 169 -4.77 4.38 16.32
N HIS A 170 -3.48 4.04 16.20
CA HIS A 170 -2.49 4.92 15.58
C HIS A 170 -2.82 5.17 14.11
N ILE A 171 -3.23 4.12 13.36
CA ILE A 171 -3.70 4.25 11.98
C ILE A 171 -4.90 5.22 11.90
N MET A 172 -5.92 5.00 12.74
CA MET A 172 -7.11 5.87 12.78
C MET A 172 -6.76 7.32 13.12
N ARG A 173 -5.84 7.54 14.06
CA ARG A 173 -5.37 8.89 14.41
C ARG A 173 -4.68 9.55 13.21
N SER A 174 -3.76 8.86 12.53
CA SER A 174 -3.12 9.36 11.31
C SER A 174 -4.15 9.76 10.26
N GLN A 175 -5.18 8.94 10.05
CA GLN A 175 -6.26 9.24 9.10
C GLN A 175 -7.08 10.48 9.48
N VAL A 176 -7.35 10.69 10.77
CA VAL A 176 -8.05 11.89 11.24
C VAL A 176 -7.20 13.14 11.07
N GLU A 177 -5.91 13.05 11.35
CA GLU A 177 -4.98 14.19 11.31
C GLU A 177 -4.58 14.58 9.89
N THR A 178 -4.35 13.61 9.00
CA THR A 178 -3.76 13.85 7.66
C THR A 178 -4.67 13.44 6.50
N GLY A 179 -5.75 12.71 6.75
CA GLY A 179 -6.57 12.07 5.72
C GLY A 179 -5.96 10.78 5.16
N MET A 180 -4.80 10.35 5.65
CA MET A 180 -4.01 9.21 5.17
C MET A 180 -3.47 8.36 6.34
N PRO A 181 -3.03 7.12 6.08
CA PRO A 181 -3.10 6.35 4.83
C PRO A 181 -4.52 5.85 4.54
N TYR A 182 -4.83 5.57 3.28
CA TYR A 182 -6.00 4.74 3.00
C TYR A 182 -5.66 3.25 3.17
N LEU A 183 -6.68 2.43 3.47
CA LEU A 183 -6.51 1.02 3.77
C LEU A 183 -6.87 0.17 2.55
N ALA A 184 -6.00 -0.77 2.20
CA ALA A 184 -6.25 -1.79 1.19
C ALA A 184 -6.28 -3.17 1.84
N PHE A 185 -7.42 -3.84 1.79
CA PHE A 185 -7.61 -5.17 2.38
C PHE A 185 -7.12 -6.25 1.41
N LYS A 186 -5.86 -6.66 1.58
CA LYS A 186 -5.12 -7.54 0.67
C LYS A 186 -5.84 -8.84 0.38
N ASP A 187 -6.38 -9.48 1.41
CA ASP A 187 -7.02 -10.79 1.28
C ASP A 187 -8.33 -10.67 0.49
N THR A 188 -9.13 -9.64 0.76
CA THR A 188 -10.37 -9.37 0.02
C THR A 188 -10.07 -9.04 -1.44
N ILE A 189 -9.07 -8.19 -1.69
CA ILE A 189 -8.64 -7.82 -3.04
C ILE A 189 -8.21 -9.08 -3.82
N ASN A 190 -7.41 -9.94 -3.20
CA ASN A 190 -6.89 -11.14 -3.86
C ASN A 190 -7.93 -12.26 -3.99
N ARG A 191 -8.89 -12.36 -3.07
CA ARG A 191 -10.06 -13.24 -3.27
C ARG A 191 -10.89 -12.82 -4.48
N ALA A 192 -11.04 -11.54 -4.72
CA ALA A 192 -11.79 -10.99 -5.85
C ALA A 192 -10.96 -10.84 -7.15
N ASN A 193 -9.65 -11.10 -7.11
CA ASN A 193 -8.77 -10.94 -8.27
C ASN A 193 -9.18 -11.89 -9.41
N PRO A 194 -9.60 -11.39 -10.58
CA PRO A 194 -9.96 -12.22 -11.73
C PRO A 194 -8.73 -12.88 -12.38
N ASN A 195 -7.54 -12.32 -12.17
CA ASN A 195 -6.28 -12.77 -12.76
C ASN A 195 -5.40 -13.55 -11.76
N LYS A 196 -6.00 -14.36 -10.89
CA LYS A 196 -5.27 -15.17 -9.88
C LYS A 196 -4.20 -16.08 -10.48
N HIS A 197 -4.39 -16.50 -11.73
CA HIS A 197 -3.46 -17.35 -12.47
C HIS A 197 -2.15 -16.64 -12.85
N GLU A 198 -2.17 -15.30 -12.92
CA GLU A 198 -0.98 -14.48 -13.20
C GLU A 198 -0.24 -14.06 -11.91
N GLY A 199 -0.94 -14.06 -10.77
CA GLY A 199 -0.35 -13.70 -9.48
C GLY A 199 -1.30 -12.97 -8.53
N TYR A 200 -0.71 -12.39 -7.50
CA TYR A 200 -1.44 -11.61 -6.50
C TYR A 200 -1.34 -10.10 -6.81
N ILE A 201 -2.32 -9.34 -6.33
CA ILE A 201 -2.31 -7.87 -6.39
C ILE A 201 -1.59 -7.33 -5.15
N PRO A 202 -0.39 -6.74 -5.31
CA PRO A 202 0.43 -6.27 -4.18
C PRO A 202 -0.03 -4.92 -3.62
N GLY A 203 -0.86 -4.21 -4.34
CA GLY A 203 -1.37 -2.88 -4.00
C GLY A 203 -2.22 -2.33 -5.13
N VAL A 204 -2.90 -1.22 -4.92
CA VAL A 204 -3.79 -0.61 -5.91
C VAL A 204 -3.46 0.87 -6.09
N ASN A 205 -3.76 1.41 -7.27
CA ASN A 205 -3.80 2.84 -7.49
C ASN A 205 -5.27 3.29 -7.41
N LEU A 206 -5.51 4.46 -6.82
CA LEU A 206 -6.86 4.97 -6.57
C LEU A 206 -7.55 5.58 -7.79
N CYS A 207 -6.83 5.85 -8.87
CA CYS A 207 -7.40 6.49 -10.04
C CYS A 207 -7.89 5.43 -11.02
N VAL A 208 -9.18 5.49 -11.38
CA VAL A 208 -9.80 4.66 -12.40
C VAL A 208 -10.26 5.50 -13.58
N ALA A 209 -10.33 4.88 -14.76
CA ALA A 209 -10.82 5.50 -15.97
C ALA A 209 -12.33 5.81 -15.87
N PRO A 210 -12.84 6.86 -16.55
CA PRO A 210 -14.24 7.24 -16.48
C PRO A 210 -15.20 6.14 -16.95
N GLU A 211 -14.75 5.26 -17.84
CA GLU A 211 -15.50 4.14 -18.37
C GLU A 211 -15.52 2.91 -17.45
N THR A 212 -14.75 2.94 -16.34
CA THR A 212 -14.71 1.82 -15.39
C THR A 212 -16.11 1.50 -14.88
N LEU A 213 -16.54 0.26 -15.08
CA LEU A 213 -17.86 -0.19 -14.67
C LEU A 213 -17.88 -0.47 -13.17
N ILE A 214 -18.82 0.15 -12.49
CA ILE A 214 -19.09 -0.06 -11.06
C ILE A 214 -20.40 -0.82 -10.94
N LEU A 215 -20.40 -1.91 -10.16
CA LEU A 215 -21.61 -2.66 -9.86
C LEU A 215 -22.44 -1.91 -8.81
N THR A 216 -23.60 -1.43 -9.24
CA THR A 216 -24.58 -0.73 -8.43
C THR A 216 -25.84 -1.55 -8.28
N ASP A 217 -26.75 -1.15 -7.38
CA ASP A 217 -28.10 -1.71 -7.25
C ASP A 217 -28.96 -1.57 -8.53
N ARG A 218 -28.49 -0.75 -9.48
CA ARG A 218 -29.09 -0.56 -10.81
C ARG A 218 -28.33 -1.27 -11.94
N GLY A 219 -27.38 -2.15 -11.59
CA GLY A 219 -26.51 -2.84 -12.54
C GLY A 219 -25.13 -2.18 -12.69
N HIS A 220 -24.39 -2.62 -13.72
CA HIS A 220 -23.08 -2.05 -14.02
C HIS A 220 -23.22 -0.70 -14.71
N LEU A 221 -22.72 0.36 -14.08
CA LEU A 221 -22.71 1.71 -14.61
C LEU A 221 -21.29 2.24 -14.73
N PRO A 222 -20.93 2.99 -15.80
CA PRO A 222 -19.68 3.70 -15.88
C PRO A 222 -19.51 4.66 -14.69
N ILE A 223 -18.34 4.69 -14.06
CA ILE A 223 -18.12 5.52 -12.87
C ILE A 223 -18.36 7.00 -13.13
N ILE A 224 -18.16 7.46 -14.37
CA ILE A 224 -18.41 8.86 -14.74
C ILE A 224 -19.88 9.25 -14.59
N GLU A 225 -20.81 8.33 -14.81
CA GLU A 225 -22.25 8.58 -14.63
C GLU A 225 -22.64 8.75 -13.17
N LEU A 226 -21.82 8.22 -12.28
CA LEU A 226 -21.97 8.30 -10.82
C LEU A 226 -21.17 9.45 -10.21
N ALA A 227 -20.40 10.18 -11.00
CA ALA A 227 -19.52 11.25 -10.54
C ALA A 227 -20.28 12.32 -9.74
N ASN A 228 -19.79 12.62 -8.54
CA ASN A 228 -20.36 13.57 -7.58
C ASN A 228 -21.80 13.22 -7.14
N LYS A 229 -22.15 11.94 -7.14
CA LYS A 229 -23.43 11.41 -6.68
C LYS A 229 -23.24 10.33 -5.63
N THR A 230 -24.26 10.12 -4.83
CA THR A 230 -24.37 8.97 -3.93
C THR A 230 -24.96 7.81 -4.70
N ALA A 231 -24.42 6.61 -4.55
CA ALA A 231 -24.91 5.38 -5.14
C ALA A 231 -24.71 4.19 -4.19
N ASN A 232 -25.59 3.19 -4.29
CA ASN A 232 -25.40 1.90 -3.64
C ASN A 232 -24.47 1.04 -4.50
N VAL A 233 -23.30 0.74 -4.00
CA VAL A 233 -22.27 -0.02 -4.69
C VAL A 233 -22.06 -1.35 -3.98
N TRP A 234 -21.87 -2.42 -4.75
CA TRP A 234 -21.53 -3.73 -4.20
C TRP A 234 -20.10 -3.75 -3.69
N ASN A 235 -19.90 -4.03 -2.41
CA ASN A 235 -18.58 -4.04 -1.76
C ASN A 235 -17.92 -5.43 -1.70
N GLY A 236 -18.56 -6.44 -2.30
CA GLY A 236 -18.12 -7.84 -2.27
C GLY A 236 -18.93 -8.72 -1.32
N SER A 237 -19.70 -8.13 -0.38
CA SER A 237 -20.54 -8.84 0.58
C SER A 237 -21.94 -8.25 0.69
N GLU A 238 -22.08 -6.95 0.60
CA GLU A 238 -23.35 -6.22 0.76
C GLU A 238 -23.38 -4.93 -0.09
N TRP A 239 -24.55 -4.33 -0.20
CA TRP A 239 -24.71 -3.01 -0.81
C TRP A 239 -24.33 -1.92 0.19
N SER A 240 -23.40 -1.07 -0.21
CA SER A 240 -22.95 0.07 0.59
C SER A 240 -23.25 1.38 -0.11
N GLU A 241 -23.82 2.32 0.62
CA GLU A 241 -24.02 3.68 0.11
C GLU A 241 -22.70 4.43 0.14
N VAL A 242 -22.26 4.90 -1.04
CA VAL A 242 -20.99 5.61 -1.21
C VAL A 242 -21.19 6.88 -2.02
N PHE A 243 -20.47 7.95 -1.64
CA PHE A 243 -20.38 9.17 -2.45
C PHE A 243 -19.19 9.07 -3.40
N ILE A 244 -19.45 9.05 -4.70
CA ILE A 244 -18.43 8.88 -5.75
C ILE A 244 -17.94 10.26 -6.18
N ARG A 245 -16.71 10.60 -5.83
CA ARG A 245 -16.10 11.90 -6.15
C ARG A 245 -15.29 11.81 -7.44
N GLN A 246 -15.55 12.74 -8.36
CA GLN A 246 -14.67 12.96 -9.50
C GLN A 246 -13.41 13.71 -9.08
N THR A 247 -12.23 13.13 -9.35
CA THR A 247 -10.92 13.67 -8.94
C THR A 247 -10.18 14.39 -10.06
N GLY A 248 -10.66 14.27 -11.31
CA GLY A 248 -10.05 14.95 -12.47
C GLY A 248 -10.97 14.98 -13.68
N THR A 249 -10.67 15.84 -14.65
CA THR A 249 -11.36 15.99 -15.94
C THR A 249 -10.35 16.04 -17.07
N ASN A 250 -10.75 15.60 -18.27
CA ASN A 250 -9.95 15.69 -19.50
C ASN A 250 -8.52 15.11 -19.40
N GLN A 251 -8.36 14.01 -18.65
CA GLN A 251 -7.09 13.31 -18.53
C GLN A 251 -6.84 12.41 -19.74
N LYS A 252 -5.62 12.43 -20.29
CA LYS A 252 -5.20 11.47 -21.32
C LYS A 252 -5.02 10.11 -20.66
N LEU A 253 -5.72 9.10 -21.17
CA LEU A 253 -5.58 7.71 -20.75
C LEU A 253 -4.68 6.96 -21.72
N LEU A 254 -3.85 6.05 -21.19
CA LEU A 254 -3.10 5.09 -21.99
C LEU A 254 -3.79 3.74 -21.87
N LYS A 255 -4.16 3.15 -23.01
CA LYS A 255 -4.58 1.76 -23.06
C LYS A 255 -3.33 0.90 -23.26
N ILE A 256 -3.02 0.07 -22.28
CA ILE A 256 -1.93 -0.90 -22.37
C ILE A 256 -2.56 -2.22 -22.84
N ASN A 257 -2.15 -2.70 -24.02
CA ASN A 257 -2.52 -4.02 -24.49
C ASN A 257 -1.32 -4.94 -24.23
N PHE A 258 -1.55 -6.05 -23.54
CA PHE A 258 -0.55 -7.10 -23.38
C PHE A 258 -0.59 -8.05 -24.58
N SER A 259 0.58 -8.59 -24.98
CA SER A 259 0.69 -9.49 -26.15
C SER A 259 0.00 -10.85 -25.96
N ASN A 260 -0.44 -11.13 -24.78
CA ASN A 260 -1.15 -12.37 -24.39
C ASN A 260 -2.68 -12.17 -24.18
N GLY A 261 -3.24 -11.09 -24.63
CA GLY A 261 -4.68 -10.82 -24.61
C GLY A 261 -5.13 -9.75 -23.65
#